data_bd337582ec4a48c1f4f918491b45c80d
#
_entry.id   bd337582ec4a48c1f4f918491b45c80d
#
_cell.length_a   1.000
_cell.length_b   1.000
_cell.length_c   1.000
_cell.angle_alpha   90.00
_cell.angle_beta   90.00
_cell.angle_gamma   90.00
#
_symmetry.space_group_name_H-M   'P 1'
#
loop_
_entity.id
_entity.type
_entity.pdbx_description
1 polymer ?
#
loop_
_entity_poly.entity_id
_entity_poly.type
_entity_poly.pdbx_seq_one_letter_code
_entity_poly.pdbx_strand_id
1 'polypeptide(L)'
;MTQQATARRGARPLALLACALLALCTASCAFIPGGSGNQSAPQVKSVEAFQHDLEPTIITARNELVTAENFMAYKNNYSIARYMEDGKTLYSFHSRMFFFTELDTDLIRDTYNKHLLPLGFELSEDRWTSGGVEIVDYLWTHEEYHAVVSATTRLGEQTSTYYYTVGNPSDGSNGDP
;
A
#
# COMPACT_ATOMS: atom_id res chain seq x y z
N MET A 1 33.59 -6.23 48.58
CA MET A 1 32.38 -5.39 48.72
C MET A 1 31.79 -5.29 47.35
N THR A 2 30.78 -6.09 47.08
CA THR A 2 30.17 -6.32 45.76
C THR A 2 28.83 -5.59 45.74
N GLN A 3 28.64 -4.57 44.87
CA GLN A 3 27.33 -3.96 44.64
C GLN A 3 26.73 -4.55 43.37
N GLN A 4 25.66 -5.28 43.55
CA GLN A 4 24.77 -5.74 42.50
C GLN A 4 23.82 -4.59 42.07
N ALA A 5 23.91 -4.18 40.82
CA ALA A 5 22.94 -3.28 40.19
C ALA A 5 21.82 -4.11 39.55
N THR A 6 20.64 -4.01 40.15
CA THR A 6 19.40 -4.64 39.67
C THR A 6 18.84 -3.83 38.49
N ALA A 7 18.93 -4.37 37.29
CA ALA A 7 18.26 -3.84 36.09
C ALA A 7 16.77 -4.18 36.15
N ARG A 8 15.92 -3.18 36.37
CA ARG A 8 14.45 -3.27 36.22
C ARG A 8 14.11 -3.28 34.72
N ARG A 9 13.69 -4.44 34.23
CA ARG A 9 13.04 -4.58 32.93
C ARG A 9 11.64 -3.97 33.00
N GLY A 10 11.46 -2.80 32.37
CA GLY A 10 10.16 -2.22 32.10
C GLY A 10 9.55 -2.90 30.86
N ALA A 11 8.65 -3.86 31.06
CA ALA A 11 7.81 -4.36 29.99
C ALA A 11 6.81 -3.26 29.59
N ARG A 12 6.95 -2.73 28.38
CA ARG A 12 5.91 -1.88 27.77
C ARG A 12 4.92 -2.78 27.05
N PRO A 13 3.61 -2.64 27.28
CA PRO A 13 2.60 -3.40 26.55
C PRO A 13 2.45 -2.81 25.13
N LEU A 14 2.95 -3.51 24.14
CA LEU A 14 2.67 -3.33 22.72
C LEU A 14 1.37 -4.10 22.38
N ALA A 15 0.25 -3.59 22.82
CA ALA A 15 -1.05 -4.04 22.36
C ALA A 15 -2.07 -2.97 22.72
N LEU A 16 -2.54 -2.22 21.72
CA LEU A 16 -3.79 -1.43 21.71
C LEU A 16 -3.68 -0.17 20.82
N LEU A 17 -3.35 -0.36 19.54
CA LEU A 17 -3.47 0.74 18.57
C LEU A 17 -4.10 0.29 17.24
N ALA A 18 -4.70 -0.90 17.20
CA ALA A 18 -5.36 -1.40 15.99
C ALA A 18 -6.90 -1.29 16.00
N CYS A 19 -7.51 -0.66 17.01
CA CYS A 19 -8.98 -0.60 17.13
C CYS A 19 -9.57 0.81 17.23
N ALA A 20 -8.83 1.87 16.97
CA ALA A 20 -9.32 3.25 17.16
C ALA A 20 -9.79 3.96 15.88
N LEU A 21 -9.80 3.32 14.71
CA LEU A 21 -10.24 3.92 13.44
C LEU A 21 -11.64 3.52 12.98
N LEU A 22 -12.40 2.77 13.78
CA LEU A 22 -13.75 2.29 13.44
C LEU A 22 -14.90 2.97 14.23
N ALA A 23 -14.67 4.07 14.93
CA ALA A 23 -15.68 4.64 15.82
C ALA A 23 -16.01 6.13 15.60
N LEU A 24 -15.83 6.70 14.41
CA LEU A 24 -16.15 8.12 14.16
C LEU A 24 -17.16 8.37 13.03
N CYS A 25 -17.96 7.39 12.62
CA CYS A 25 -19.03 7.56 11.64
C CYS A 25 -20.44 7.37 12.19
N THR A 26 -20.72 7.75 13.45
CA THR A 26 -22.09 7.73 13.96
C THR A 26 -22.43 9.05 14.65
N ALA A 27 -22.77 10.09 13.88
CA ALA A 27 -23.68 11.14 14.33
C ALA A 27 -23.95 12.16 13.21
N SER A 28 -24.92 11.90 12.36
CA SER A 28 -25.80 12.92 11.78
C SER A 28 -26.93 12.25 11.00
N CYS A 29 -27.88 11.61 11.70
CA CYS A 29 -29.18 11.34 11.13
C CYS A 29 -30.02 12.62 11.19
N ALA A 30 -29.86 13.49 10.18
CA ALA A 30 -30.92 14.46 9.89
C ALA A 30 -32.00 13.71 9.11
N PHE A 31 -33.16 13.59 9.77
CA PHE A 31 -34.38 12.99 9.24
C PHE A 31 -34.87 13.83 8.06
N ILE A 32 -34.64 13.42 6.83
CA ILE A 32 -35.30 13.94 5.63
C ILE A 32 -36.24 12.83 5.15
N PRO A 33 -37.58 13.04 5.26
CA PRO A 33 -38.54 12.06 4.72
C PRO A 33 -38.65 12.27 3.20
N GLY A 34 -38.33 11.27 2.44
CA GLY A 34 -38.66 11.20 1.01
C GLY A 34 -37.47 11.21 0.05
N GLY A 35 -36.90 10.05 -0.17
CA GLY A 35 -35.94 9.81 -1.24
C GLY A 35 -35.33 8.43 -1.08
N SER A 36 -35.99 7.39 -1.62
CA SER A 36 -35.41 6.06 -1.77
C SER A 36 -34.31 6.13 -2.85
N GLY A 37 -33.22 6.79 -2.55
CA GLY A 37 -32.00 6.66 -3.29
C GLY A 37 -31.24 5.46 -2.70
N ASN A 38 -31.33 4.30 -3.33
CA ASN A 38 -30.34 3.24 -3.15
C ASN A 38 -28.98 3.85 -3.49
N GLN A 39 -28.29 4.42 -2.51
CA GLN A 39 -26.85 4.64 -2.64
C GLN A 39 -26.23 3.26 -2.55
N SER A 40 -26.05 2.62 -3.72
CA SER A 40 -25.20 1.45 -3.84
C SER A 40 -23.85 1.82 -3.24
N ALA A 41 -23.33 0.98 -2.34
CA ALA A 41 -21.96 1.12 -1.86
C ALA A 41 -21.02 1.28 -3.09
N PRO A 42 -19.98 2.11 -3.02
CA PRO A 42 -19.05 2.25 -4.13
C PRO A 42 -18.60 0.88 -4.58
N GLN A 43 -18.80 0.60 -5.86
CA GLN A 43 -18.47 -0.71 -6.43
C GLN A 43 -16.95 -0.76 -6.63
N VAL A 44 -16.28 -1.59 -5.86
CA VAL A 44 -14.85 -1.84 -6.02
C VAL A 44 -14.58 -2.40 -7.41
N LYS A 45 -13.62 -1.82 -8.12
CA LYS A 45 -13.22 -2.25 -9.47
C LYS A 45 -12.41 -3.53 -9.42
N SER A 46 -12.47 -4.33 -10.48
CA SER A 46 -11.79 -5.63 -10.56
C SER A 46 -10.26 -5.50 -10.64
N VAL A 47 -9.57 -6.62 -10.41
CA VAL A 47 -8.11 -6.72 -10.61
C VAL A 47 -7.75 -6.43 -12.06
N GLU A 48 -8.53 -6.90 -13.03
CA GLU A 48 -8.34 -6.68 -14.46
C GLU A 48 -8.49 -5.20 -14.82
N ALA A 49 -9.49 -4.51 -14.24
CA ALA A 49 -9.64 -3.07 -14.39
C ALA A 49 -8.42 -2.32 -13.84
N PHE A 50 -7.88 -2.73 -12.68
CA PHE A 50 -6.64 -2.18 -12.14
C PHE A 50 -5.47 -2.37 -13.12
N GLN A 51 -5.29 -3.58 -13.66
CA GLN A 51 -4.22 -3.90 -14.59
C GLN A 51 -4.32 -3.10 -15.90
N HIS A 52 -5.53 -2.81 -16.35
CA HIS A 52 -5.76 -2.02 -17.55
C HIS A 52 -5.60 -0.51 -17.31
N ASP A 53 -6.19 0.02 -16.23
CA ASP A 53 -6.36 1.46 -16.03
C ASP A 53 -5.18 2.09 -15.29
N LEU A 54 -4.59 1.41 -14.31
CA LEU A 54 -3.60 1.99 -13.40
C LEU A 54 -2.19 1.41 -13.55
N GLU A 55 -2.08 0.11 -13.77
CA GLU A 55 -0.77 -0.58 -13.80
C GLU A 55 0.23 0.01 -14.80
N PRO A 56 -0.14 0.39 -16.05
CA PRO A 56 0.81 0.97 -17.00
C PRO A 56 1.46 2.26 -16.50
N THR A 57 0.68 3.10 -15.80
CA THR A 57 1.18 4.36 -15.22
C THR A 57 2.09 4.11 -14.02
N ILE A 58 1.75 3.14 -13.17
CA ILE A 58 2.60 2.73 -12.04
C ILE A 58 3.94 2.20 -12.54
N ILE A 59 3.92 1.36 -13.59
CA ILE A 59 5.14 0.85 -14.24
C ILE A 59 5.97 2.01 -14.80
N THR A 60 5.34 3.00 -15.42
CA THR A 60 6.03 4.18 -15.96
C THR A 60 6.73 4.96 -14.85
N ALA A 61 6.04 5.26 -13.75
CA ALA A 61 6.61 5.96 -12.59
C ALA A 61 7.83 5.20 -12.02
N ARG A 62 7.71 3.90 -11.84
CA ARG A 62 8.82 3.06 -11.38
C ARG A 62 10.01 3.12 -12.35
N ASN A 63 9.76 3.03 -13.64
CA ASN A 63 10.82 3.00 -14.65
C ASN A 63 11.54 4.34 -14.82
N GLU A 64 10.94 5.45 -14.39
CA GLU A 64 11.62 6.75 -14.28
C GLU A 64 12.69 6.72 -13.15
N LEU A 65 12.51 5.91 -12.12
CA LEU A 65 13.41 5.79 -10.98
C LEU A 65 14.43 4.66 -11.15
N VAL A 66 13.99 3.50 -11.64
CA VAL A 66 14.82 2.30 -11.77
C VAL A 66 15.48 2.30 -13.15
N THR A 67 16.79 2.54 -13.18
CA THR A 67 17.63 2.56 -14.39
C THR A 67 18.60 1.38 -14.40
N ALA A 68 19.26 1.15 -15.52
CA ALA A 68 20.30 0.12 -15.60
C ALA A 68 21.49 0.38 -14.63
N GLU A 69 21.70 1.64 -14.24
CA GLU A 69 22.83 2.04 -13.39
C GLU A 69 22.53 1.82 -11.90
N ASN A 70 21.25 2.00 -11.48
CA ASN A 70 20.86 1.87 -10.07
C ASN A 70 20.14 0.55 -9.76
N PHE A 71 19.76 -0.23 -10.77
CA PHE A 71 19.08 -1.50 -10.56
C PHE A 71 20.00 -2.52 -9.88
N MET A 72 19.51 -3.13 -8.80
CA MET A 72 20.24 -4.16 -8.06
C MET A 72 19.68 -5.56 -8.32
N ALA A 73 18.38 -5.72 -8.14
CA ALA A 73 17.71 -7.01 -8.24
C ALA A 73 16.19 -6.83 -8.34
N TYR A 74 15.49 -7.92 -8.63
CA TYR A 74 14.06 -8.00 -8.38
C TYR A 74 13.71 -9.31 -7.66
N LYS A 75 12.65 -9.26 -6.86
CA LYS A 75 12.01 -10.45 -6.29
C LYS A 75 10.73 -10.70 -7.05
N ASN A 76 10.61 -11.91 -7.61
CA ASN A 76 9.39 -12.28 -8.33
C ASN A 76 8.28 -12.64 -7.33
N ASN A 77 7.54 -11.63 -6.90
CA ASN A 77 6.34 -11.76 -6.07
C ASN A 77 5.07 -11.71 -6.92
N TYR A 78 5.21 -11.65 -8.25
CA TYR A 78 4.05 -11.62 -9.13
C TYR A 78 3.17 -12.83 -8.88
N SER A 79 1.97 -12.57 -8.44
CA SER A 79 0.97 -13.61 -8.17
C SER A 79 -0.43 -13.01 -8.15
N ILE A 80 -1.38 -13.81 -8.58
CA ILE A 80 -2.80 -13.58 -8.33
C ILE A 80 -3.25 -14.69 -7.41
N ALA A 81 -3.63 -14.34 -6.18
CA ALA A 81 -4.15 -15.28 -5.21
C ALA A 81 -5.68 -15.15 -5.13
N ARG A 82 -6.37 -16.29 -5.20
CA ARG A 82 -7.82 -16.37 -5.03
C ARG A 82 -8.14 -16.71 -3.57
N TYR A 83 -9.11 -16.01 -2.99
CA TYR A 83 -9.62 -16.30 -1.66
C TYR A 83 -11.12 -16.04 -1.56
N MET A 84 -11.75 -16.51 -0.48
CA MET A 84 -13.18 -16.35 -0.23
C MET A 84 -13.39 -15.46 0.99
N GLU A 85 -14.23 -14.44 0.85
CA GLU A 85 -14.64 -13.56 1.94
C GLU A 85 -16.13 -13.30 1.81
N ASP A 86 -16.90 -13.50 2.87
CA ASP A 86 -18.36 -13.33 2.91
C ASP A 86 -19.12 -14.00 1.75
N GLY A 87 -18.66 -15.20 1.35
CA GLY A 87 -19.25 -15.97 0.25
C GLY A 87 -18.96 -15.45 -1.15
N LYS A 88 -18.09 -14.44 -1.27
CA LYS A 88 -17.62 -13.90 -2.56
C LYS A 88 -16.22 -14.38 -2.86
N THR A 89 -15.93 -14.63 -4.13
CA THR A 89 -14.57 -14.86 -4.60
C THR A 89 -13.89 -13.51 -4.79
N LEU A 90 -12.76 -13.33 -4.13
CA LEU A 90 -11.93 -12.15 -4.25
C LEU A 90 -10.54 -12.55 -4.73
N TYR A 91 -9.79 -11.59 -5.23
CA TYR A 91 -8.45 -11.79 -5.75
C TYR A 91 -7.49 -10.79 -5.08
N SER A 92 -6.29 -11.26 -4.79
CA SER A 92 -5.16 -10.42 -4.37
C SER A 92 -4.11 -10.50 -5.47
N PHE A 93 -3.75 -9.34 -6.01
CA PHE A 93 -2.73 -9.22 -7.05
C PHE A 93 -1.48 -8.58 -6.46
N HIS A 94 -0.32 -9.21 -6.68
CA HIS A 94 0.97 -8.72 -6.23
C HIS A 94 1.92 -8.53 -7.42
N SER A 95 2.53 -7.37 -7.54
CA SER A 95 3.57 -7.13 -8.53
C SER A 95 4.93 -7.70 -8.11
N ARG A 96 5.88 -7.64 -9.03
CA ARG A 96 7.30 -7.83 -8.69
C ARG A 96 7.77 -6.69 -7.79
N MET A 97 8.63 -7.04 -6.84
CA MET A 97 9.36 -6.07 -6.03
C MET A 97 10.71 -5.80 -6.69
N PHE A 98 11.04 -4.53 -6.87
CA PHE A 98 12.31 -4.08 -7.45
C PHE A 98 13.18 -3.46 -6.37
N PHE A 99 14.48 -3.80 -6.41
CA PHE A 99 15.50 -3.24 -5.53
C PHE A 99 16.49 -2.45 -6.36
N PHE A 100 16.84 -1.29 -5.89
CA PHE A 100 17.81 -0.39 -6.51
C PHE A 100 18.60 0.37 -5.45
N THR A 101 19.74 0.95 -5.81
CA THR A 101 20.53 1.75 -4.90
C THR A 101 19.72 2.91 -4.35
N GLU A 102 20.07 3.38 -3.16
CA GLU A 102 19.41 4.52 -2.55
C GLU A 102 19.27 5.69 -3.51
N LEU A 103 18.07 6.26 -3.57
CA LEU A 103 17.79 7.52 -4.24
C LEU A 103 17.34 8.54 -3.20
N ASP A 104 17.42 9.81 -3.58
CA ASP A 104 16.82 10.89 -2.81
C ASP A 104 15.33 10.60 -2.57
N THR A 105 14.90 10.66 -1.31
CA THR A 105 13.53 10.34 -0.92
C THR A 105 12.52 11.30 -1.53
N ASP A 106 12.89 12.59 -1.71
CA ASP A 106 12.03 13.57 -2.37
C ASP A 106 11.88 13.24 -3.86
N LEU A 107 12.94 12.78 -4.53
CA LEU A 107 12.85 12.33 -5.92
C LEU A 107 11.88 11.16 -6.08
N ILE A 108 11.92 10.19 -5.15
CA ILE A 108 10.99 9.04 -5.16
C ILE A 108 9.56 9.53 -4.99
N ARG A 109 9.30 10.31 -3.94
CA ARG A 109 7.97 10.88 -3.66
C ARG A 109 7.45 11.69 -4.84
N ASP A 110 8.24 12.61 -5.36
CA ASP A 110 7.81 13.55 -6.40
C ASP A 110 7.56 12.84 -7.74
N THR A 111 8.38 11.82 -8.06
CA THR A 111 8.16 11.01 -9.27
C THR A 111 6.84 10.24 -9.19
N TYR A 112 6.59 9.52 -8.09
CA TYR A 112 5.31 8.82 -7.95
C TYR A 112 4.12 9.78 -7.84
N ASN A 113 4.24 10.89 -7.12
CA ASN A 113 3.18 11.90 -7.02
C ASN A 113 2.78 12.46 -8.38
N LYS A 114 3.75 12.76 -9.23
CA LYS A 114 3.52 13.25 -10.61
C LYS A 114 2.59 12.32 -11.39
N HIS A 115 2.74 11.01 -11.20
CA HIS A 115 2.01 9.99 -11.96
C HIS A 115 0.73 9.52 -11.27
N LEU A 116 0.73 9.38 -9.94
CA LEU A 116 -0.33 8.69 -9.21
C LEU A 116 -1.40 9.63 -8.66
N LEU A 117 -1.03 10.84 -8.17
CA LEU A 117 -2.04 11.76 -7.64
C LEU A 117 -3.09 12.16 -8.68
N PRO A 118 -2.76 12.40 -9.99
CA PRO A 118 -3.77 12.68 -11.00
C PRO A 118 -4.74 11.52 -11.26
N LEU A 119 -4.37 10.30 -10.88
CA LEU A 119 -5.21 9.10 -11.00
C LEU A 119 -6.10 8.86 -9.76
N GLY A 120 -6.01 9.70 -8.73
CA GLY A 120 -6.82 9.57 -7.52
C GLY A 120 -6.16 8.78 -6.39
N PHE A 121 -4.88 8.50 -6.48
CA PHE A 121 -4.15 7.95 -5.34
C PHE A 121 -3.94 9.00 -4.24
N GLU A 122 -3.94 8.54 -3.00
CA GLU A 122 -3.61 9.33 -1.82
C GLU A 122 -2.27 8.86 -1.25
N LEU A 123 -1.37 9.81 -0.94
CA LEU A 123 -0.07 9.51 -0.36
C LEU A 123 -0.14 9.51 1.17
N SER A 124 0.46 8.49 1.78
CA SER A 124 0.90 8.52 3.17
C SER A 124 2.40 8.26 3.26
N GLU A 125 3.05 8.88 4.25
CA GLU A 125 4.48 8.74 4.53
C GLU A 125 4.66 8.31 5.97
N ASP A 126 5.56 7.35 6.20
CA ASP A 126 6.00 6.95 7.53
C ASP A 126 7.52 6.90 7.61
N ARG A 127 8.08 7.21 8.78
CA ARG A 127 9.52 7.19 9.05
C ARG A 127 9.79 6.51 10.38
N TRP A 128 10.69 5.53 10.34
CA TRP A 128 11.12 4.85 11.57
C TRP A 128 12.57 4.41 11.48
N THR A 129 13.10 3.89 12.58
CA THR A 129 14.48 3.36 12.63
C THR A 129 14.47 1.89 12.97
N SER A 130 15.19 1.09 12.20
CA SER A 130 15.39 -0.35 12.43
C SER A 130 16.87 -0.69 12.32
N GLY A 131 17.43 -1.31 13.38
CA GLY A 131 18.85 -1.69 13.40
C GLY A 131 19.84 -0.51 13.28
N GLY A 132 19.40 0.72 13.63
CA GLY A 132 20.22 1.93 13.48
C GLY A 132 20.13 2.58 12.09
N VAL A 133 19.37 2.01 11.17
CA VAL A 133 19.12 2.56 9.83
C VAL A 133 17.76 3.25 9.83
N GLU A 134 17.69 4.48 9.33
CA GLU A 134 16.45 5.19 9.10
C GLU A 134 15.77 4.61 7.87
N ILE A 135 14.45 4.40 7.96
CA ILE A 135 13.61 3.87 6.90
C ILE A 135 12.50 4.87 6.62
N VAL A 136 12.29 5.14 5.35
CA VAL A 136 11.19 5.97 4.84
C VAL A 136 10.29 5.10 3.98
N ASP A 137 9.01 5.06 4.34
CA ASP A 137 7.97 4.37 3.55
C ASP A 137 7.01 5.38 2.95
N TYR A 138 6.79 5.24 1.66
CA TYR A 138 5.73 5.91 0.92
C TYR A 138 4.69 4.88 0.50
N LEU A 139 3.42 5.16 0.80
CA LEU A 139 2.27 4.35 0.40
C LEU A 139 1.29 5.24 -0.35
N TRP A 140 1.05 4.93 -1.62
CA TRP A 140 -0.02 5.52 -2.42
C TRP A 140 -1.18 4.54 -2.47
N THR A 141 -2.34 4.95 -1.95
CA THR A 141 -3.54 4.11 -1.87
C THR A 141 -4.62 4.64 -2.80
N HIS A 142 -5.38 3.74 -3.41
CA HIS A 142 -6.51 4.07 -4.27
C HIS A 142 -7.75 3.29 -3.83
N GLU A 143 -8.80 4.00 -3.37
CA GLU A 143 -9.95 3.39 -2.72
C GLU A 143 -10.75 2.50 -3.68
N GLU A 144 -11.14 3.00 -4.87
CA GLU A 144 -11.98 2.24 -5.81
C GLU A 144 -11.35 0.93 -6.29
N TYR A 145 -10.02 0.87 -6.35
CA TYR A 145 -9.30 -0.31 -6.81
C TYR A 145 -8.72 -1.13 -5.65
N HIS A 146 -8.89 -0.69 -4.41
CA HIS A 146 -8.19 -1.26 -3.25
C HIS A 146 -6.70 -1.48 -3.54
N ALA A 147 -6.11 -0.54 -4.27
CA ALA A 147 -4.74 -0.64 -4.74
C ALA A 147 -3.78 0.08 -3.79
N VAL A 148 -2.61 -0.50 -3.64
CA VAL A 148 -1.49 0.08 -2.89
C VAL A 148 -0.24 0.05 -3.75
N VAL A 149 0.44 1.18 -3.85
CA VAL A 149 1.80 1.27 -4.40
C VAL A 149 2.72 1.63 -3.24
N SER A 150 3.81 0.91 -3.09
CA SER A 150 4.76 1.09 -1.99
C SER A 150 6.16 1.37 -2.50
N ALA A 151 6.85 2.31 -1.87
CA ALA A 151 8.28 2.50 -2.00
C ALA A 151 8.91 2.67 -0.61
N THR A 152 9.86 1.78 -0.28
CA THR A 152 10.57 1.74 1.00
C THR A 152 12.04 2.05 0.77
N THR A 153 12.56 3.10 1.38
CA THR A 153 13.97 3.49 1.32
C THR A 153 14.63 3.23 2.67
N ARG A 154 15.72 2.47 2.66
CA ARG A 154 16.63 2.31 3.79
C ARG A 154 17.80 3.26 3.56
N LEU A 155 17.83 4.38 4.28
CA LEU A 155 18.79 5.45 4.03
C LEU A 155 20.24 4.93 4.17
N GLY A 156 21.05 5.16 3.13
CA GLY A 156 22.42 4.65 3.05
C GLY A 156 22.56 3.20 2.57
N GLU A 157 21.45 2.52 2.23
CA GLU A 157 21.48 1.13 1.76
C GLU A 157 20.82 0.94 0.42
N GLN A 158 19.51 0.75 0.40
CA GLN A 158 18.75 0.44 -0.81
C GLN A 158 17.31 0.96 -0.74
N THR A 159 16.71 1.11 -1.91
CA THR A 159 15.28 1.36 -2.08
C THR A 159 14.61 0.15 -2.70
N SER A 160 13.40 -0.16 -2.30
CA SER A 160 12.53 -1.15 -2.93
C SER A 160 11.19 -0.55 -3.31
N THR A 161 10.57 -1.04 -4.37
CA THR A 161 9.24 -0.61 -4.80
C THR A 161 8.43 -1.78 -5.31
N TYR A 162 7.14 -1.81 -4.96
CA TYR A 162 6.15 -2.77 -5.48
C TYR A 162 4.75 -2.15 -5.40
N TYR A 163 3.80 -2.81 -6.07
CA TYR A 163 2.38 -2.48 -5.96
C TYR A 163 1.56 -3.76 -5.85
N TYR A 164 0.38 -3.66 -5.29
CA TYR A 164 -0.57 -4.77 -5.19
C TYR A 164 -2.01 -4.26 -5.09
N THR A 165 -2.98 -5.16 -5.35
CA THR A 165 -4.40 -4.95 -5.05
C THR A 165 -4.91 -6.07 -4.16
N VAL A 166 -5.85 -5.77 -3.27
CA VAL A 166 -6.44 -6.75 -2.35
C VAL A 166 -7.96 -6.56 -2.29
N GLY A 167 -8.68 -7.67 -2.24
CA GLY A 167 -10.13 -7.65 -2.04
C GLY A 167 -10.97 -7.36 -3.28
N ASN A 168 -10.37 -7.36 -4.46
CA ASN A 168 -11.07 -7.04 -5.69
C ASN A 168 -11.69 -8.28 -6.35
N PRO A 169 -12.96 -8.23 -6.75
CA PRO A 169 -13.54 -9.29 -7.56
C PRO A 169 -12.92 -9.31 -8.96
N SER A 170 -12.74 -10.51 -9.54
CA SER A 170 -12.40 -10.64 -10.95
C SER A 170 -13.65 -10.40 -11.83
N ASP A 171 -13.47 -9.74 -12.98
CA ASP A 171 -14.49 -9.62 -14.01
C ASP A 171 -14.42 -10.76 -15.04
N GLY A 172 -13.44 -11.66 -14.91
CA GLY A 172 -13.26 -12.82 -15.79
C GLY A 172 -12.61 -12.49 -17.13
N SER A 173 -12.17 -11.26 -17.38
CA SER A 173 -11.60 -10.86 -18.67
C SER A 173 -10.23 -11.47 -18.96
N ASN A 174 -9.48 -11.83 -17.93
CA ASN A 174 -8.19 -12.50 -18.04
C ASN A 174 -8.28 -14.04 -18.09
N GLY A 175 -9.50 -14.59 -18.16
CA GLY A 175 -9.73 -16.01 -18.00
C GLY A 175 -9.70 -16.40 -16.51
N ASP A 176 -10.08 -17.67 -16.23
CA ASP A 176 -9.98 -18.19 -14.86
C ASP A 176 -8.50 -18.28 -14.51
N PRO A 177 -8.03 -17.59 -13.44
CA PRO A 177 -6.60 -17.56 -13.08
C PRO A 177 -6.08 -18.91 -12.61
#